data_a8af658d1a3cb8ddf368aecf7bde79d1
#
_entry.id   a8af658d1a3cb8ddf368aecf7bde79d1
#
_cell.length_a   1.000
_cell.length_b   1.000
_cell.length_c   1.000
_cell.angle_alpha   90.00
_cell.angle_beta   90.00
_cell.angle_gamma   90.00
#
_symmetry.space_group_name_H-M   'P 1'
#
loop_
_entity.id
_entity.type
_entity.pdbx_description
1 polymer ?
#
loop_
_entity_poly.entity_id
_entity_poly.type
_entity_poly.pdbx_seq_one_letter_code
_entity_poly.pdbx_strand_id
1 'polypeptide(L)'
;MFQVQFFEKENGDCPVENFILSLDAKMQAKIVGLLEILQENGNSLREPYSKHLSEGISELRCKVGSNAARVLHFFYFEERIILTNGFIKKT
;
A
#
# COMPACT_ATOMS: atom_id res chain seq x y z
N MET A 1 9.46 -7.31 12.99
CA MET A 1 8.73 -6.25 12.28
C MET A 1 9.04 -6.31 10.78
N PHE A 2 8.01 -6.16 9.96
CA PHE A 2 8.20 -6.15 8.52
C PHE A 2 8.76 -4.81 8.05
N GLN A 3 9.47 -4.83 6.94
CA GLN A 3 10.07 -3.63 6.36
C GLN A 3 9.36 -3.29 5.06
N VAL A 4 8.75 -2.12 5.02
CA VAL A 4 8.05 -1.63 3.81
C VAL A 4 9.05 -0.96 2.89
N GLN A 5 9.01 -1.33 1.62
CA GLN A 5 9.86 -0.74 0.58
C GLN A 5 9.00 -0.37 -0.62
N PHE A 6 9.27 0.77 -1.22
CA PHE A 6 8.59 1.20 -2.44
C PHE A 6 9.37 0.72 -3.65
N PHE A 7 8.69 0.05 -4.57
CA PHE A 7 9.30 -0.34 -5.82
C PHE A 7 9.73 0.90 -6.61
N GLU A 8 10.95 0.87 -7.10
CA GLU A 8 11.52 1.97 -7.87
C GLU A 8 11.95 1.46 -9.24
N LYS A 9 11.58 2.20 -10.28
CA LYS A 9 11.96 1.84 -11.65
C LYS A 9 13.44 2.18 -11.88
N GLU A 10 14.01 1.61 -12.95
CA GLU A 10 15.42 1.86 -13.28
C GLU A 10 15.74 3.34 -13.44
N ASN A 11 14.79 4.14 -13.93
CA ASN A 11 14.99 5.57 -14.10
C ASN A 11 14.81 6.38 -12.81
N GLY A 12 14.61 5.72 -11.68
CA GLY A 12 14.40 6.37 -10.39
C GLY A 12 12.95 6.71 -10.08
N ASP A 13 12.04 6.45 -11.01
CA ASP A 13 10.63 6.75 -10.81
C ASP A 13 10.04 5.77 -9.79
N CYS A 14 9.25 6.31 -8.85
CA CYS A 14 8.66 5.54 -7.76
C CYS A 14 7.14 5.66 -7.81
N PRO A 15 6.43 4.70 -8.42
CA PRO A 15 4.98 4.84 -8.64
C PRO A 15 4.17 5.04 -7.37
N VAL A 16 4.48 4.34 -6.28
CA VAL A 16 3.71 4.48 -5.03
C VAL A 16 3.94 5.84 -4.41
N GLU A 17 5.19 6.32 -4.37
CA GLU A 17 5.47 7.64 -3.83
C GLU A 17 4.74 8.72 -4.63
N ASN A 18 4.80 8.63 -5.96
CA ASN A 18 4.11 9.57 -6.83
C ASN A 18 2.60 9.54 -6.59
N PHE A 19 2.04 8.34 -6.42
CA PHE A 19 0.63 8.20 -6.13
C PHE A 19 0.25 8.85 -4.81
N ILE A 20 1.00 8.59 -3.75
CA ILE A 20 0.72 9.16 -2.43
C ILE A 20 0.81 10.68 -2.48
N LEU A 21 1.81 11.23 -3.15
CA LEU A 21 1.98 12.68 -3.26
C LEU A 21 0.87 13.35 -4.06
N SER A 22 0.15 12.60 -4.90
CA SER A 22 -0.97 13.12 -5.68
C SER A 22 -2.27 13.23 -4.88
N LEU A 23 -2.31 12.64 -3.69
CA LEU A 23 -3.52 12.59 -2.86
C LEU A 23 -3.62 13.82 -1.96
N ASP A 24 -4.84 14.10 -1.47
CA ASP A 24 -5.01 15.17 -0.51
C ASP A 24 -4.39 14.78 0.84
N ALA A 25 -4.21 15.76 1.72
CA ALA A 25 -3.52 15.58 2.99
C ALA A 25 -4.17 14.51 3.88
N LYS A 26 -5.50 14.44 3.88
CA LYS A 26 -6.25 13.51 4.71
C LYS A 26 -6.00 12.06 4.28
N MET A 27 -6.04 11.82 2.97
CA MET A 27 -5.81 10.49 2.41
C MET A 27 -4.34 10.09 2.58
N GLN A 28 -3.41 11.04 2.38
CA GLN A 28 -1.99 10.76 2.60
C GLN A 28 -1.74 10.31 4.04
N ALA A 29 -2.28 11.03 5.01
CA ALA A 29 -2.10 10.70 6.42
C ALA A 29 -2.64 9.31 6.72
N LYS A 30 -3.80 8.97 6.16
CA LYS A 30 -4.40 7.66 6.40
C LYS A 30 -3.59 6.53 5.78
N ILE A 31 -3.07 6.73 4.58
CA ILE A 31 -2.22 5.72 3.95
C ILE A 31 -0.94 5.50 4.75
N VAL A 32 -0.29 6.56 5.20
CA VAL A 32 0.92 6.45 6.00
C VAL A 32 0.63 5.66 7.28
N GLY A 33 -0.50 5.94 7.94
CA GLY A 33 -0.91 5.18 9.12
C GLY A 33 -1.14 3.70 8.82
N LEU A 34 -1.74 3.39 7.67
CA LEU A 34 -1.95 2.01 7.27
C LEU A 34 -0.64 1.29 6.93
N LEU A 35 0.34 2.00 6.37
CA LEU A 35 1.66 1.42 6.12
C LEU A 35 2.35 1.03 7.43
N GLU A 36 2.18 1.83 8.48
CA GLU A 36 2.69 1.50 9.79
C GLU A 36 2.04 0.24 10.36
N ILE A 37 0.72 0.13 10.20
CA ILE A 37 -0.03 -1.05 10.62
C ILE A 37 0.43 -2.28 9.83
N LEU A 38 0.67 -2.11 8.53
CA LEU A 38 1.16 -3.19 7.69
C LEU A 38 2.55 -3.66 8.14
N GLN A 39 3.42 -2.74 8.51
CA GLN A 39 4.75 -3.08 9.03
C GLN A 39 4.68 -3.91 10.30
N GLU A 40 3.72 -3.62 11.17
CA GLU A 40 3.55 -4.33 12.43
C GLU A 40 2.94 -5.70 12.25
N ASN A 41 1.98 -5.84 11.33
CA ASN A 41 1.18 -7.05 11.19
C ASN A 41 1.59 -7.93 10.00
N GLY A 42 2.19 -7.34 9.00
CA GLY A 42 2.64 -8.08 7.82
C GLY A 42 1.51 -8.87 7.18
N ASN A 43 1.77 -10.14 6.90
CA ASN A 43 0.80 -11.01 6.25
C ASN A 43 -0.36 -11.44 7.14
N SER A 44 -0.36 -11.02 8.42
CA SER A 44 -1.50 -11.23 9.31
C SER A 44 -2.59 -10.20 9.14
N LEU A 45 -2.29 -9.09 8.46
CA LEU A 45 -3.27 -8.03 8.25
C LEU A 45 -4.41 -8.53 7.34
N ARG A 46 -5.64 -8.29 7.78
CA ARG A 46 -6.85 -8.82 7.14
C ARG A 46 -7.78 -7.69 6.73
N GLU A 47 -8.86 -8.06 6.05
CA GLU A 47 -9.92 -7.12 5.74
C GLU A 47 -10.46 -6.47 7.01
N PRO A 48 -10.86 -5.20 6.95
CA PRO A 48 -11.01 -4.36 5.76
C PRO A 48 -9.73 -3.67 5.29
N TYR A 49 -8.61 -3.85 5.98
CA TYR A 49 -7.38 -3.10 5.69
C TYR A 49 -6.58 -3.68 4.53
N SER A 50 -6.56 -5.00 4.41
CA SER A 50 -5.80 -5.68 3.38
C SER A 50 -6.58 -6.87 2.84
N LYS A 51 -6.49 -7.08 1.53
CA LYS A 51 -7.12 -8.22 0.88
C LYS A 51 -6.12 -8.90 -0.03
N HIS A 52 -6.00 -10.20 0.12
CA HIS A 52 -5.20 -11.00 -0.80
C HIS A 52 -5.94 -11.16 -2.12
N LEU A 53 -5.31 -10.85 -3.22
CA LEU A 53 -5.92 -10.95 -4.55
C LEU A 53 -5.60 -12.29 -5.19
N SER A 54 -4.38 -12.45 -5.70
CA SER A 54 -3.93 -13.69 -6.31
C SER A 54 -2.43 -13.64 -6.54
N GLU A 55 -1.81 -14.81 -6.75
CA GLU A 55 -0.40 -14.91 -7.11
C GLU A 55 0.54 -14.12 -6.20
N GLY A 56 0.22 -14.11 -4.90
CA GLY A 56 1.07 -13.44 -3.93
C GLY A 56 0.89 -11.93 -3.84
N ILE A 57 -0.04 -11.36 -4.61
CA ILE A 57 -0.32 -9.92 -4.57
C ILE A 57 -1.46 -9.65 -3.60
N SER A 58 -1.25 -8.66 -2.73
CA SER A 58 -2.28 -8.18 -1.81
C SER A 58 -2.56 -6.70 -2.08
N GLU A 59 -3.71 -6.26 -1.60
CA GLU A 59 -4.20 -4.90 -1.82
C GLU A 59 -4.43 -4.24 -0.48
N LEU A 60 -3.69 -3.16 -0.21
CA LEU A 60 -3.94 -2.33 0.98
C LEU A 60 -5.09 -1.38 0.65
N ARG A 61 -6.07 -1.31 1.54
CA ARG A 61 -7.29 -0.53 1.31
C ARG A 61 -7.36 0.67 2.23
N CYS A 62 -7.59 1.83 1.64
CA CYS A 62 -7.70 3.08 2.37
C CYS A 62 -8.96 3.79 1.94
N LYS A 63 -9.80 4.17 2.91
CA LYS A 63 -11.06 4.87 2.62
C LYS A 63 -11.19 6.11 3.47
N VAL A 64 -11.51 7.24 2.85
CA VAL A 64 -11.81 8.49 3.53
C VAL A 64 -13.09 9.05 2.90
N GLY A 65 -14.19 9.05 3.64
CA GLY A 65 -15.49 9.43 3.09
C GLY A 65 -15.89 8.51 1.96
N SER A 66 -16.17 9.07 0.78
CA SER A 66 -16.52 8.31 -0.41
C SER A 66 -15.31 7.99 -1.28
N ASN A 67 -14.13 8.46 -0.91
CA ASN A 67 -12.90 8.24 -1.67
C ASN A 67 -12.20 6.96 -1.20
N ALA A 68 -11.77 6.14 -2.13
CA ALA A 68 -11.08 4.90 -1.83
C ALA A 68 -9.79 4.80 -2.63
N ALA A 69 -8.71 4.52 -1.94
CA ALA A 69 -7.41 4.31 -2.56
C ALA A 69 -6.96 2.87 -2.32
N ARG A 70 -6.20 2.34 -3.25
CA ARG A 70 -5.64 0.99 -3.18
C ARG A 70 -4.16 1.04 -3.44
N VAL A 71 -3.39 0.27 -2.66
CA VAL A 71 -1.95 0.13 -2.88
C VAL A 71 -1.64 -1.36 -2.98
N LEU A 72 -1.09 -1.76 -4.10
CA LEU A 72 -0.74 -3.16 -4.33
C LEU A 72 0.63 -3.46 -3.74
N HIS A 73 0.76 -4.61 -3.13
CA HIS A 73 2.01 -5.02 -2.52
C HIS A 73 2.16 -6.54 -2.51
N PHE A 74 3.40 -7.01 -2.33
CA PHE A 74 3.67 -8.44 -2.13
C PHE A 74 4.72 -8.59 -1.03
N PHE A 75 4.72 -9.78 -0.44
CA PHE A 75 5.69 -10.11 0.61
C PHE A 75 6.91 -10.78 -0.01
N TYR A 76 8.08 -10.29 0.36
CA TYR A 76 9.34 -10.81 -0.13
C TYR A 76 10.12 -11.40 1.05
N PHE A 77 11.15 -12.19 0.78
CA PHE A 77 11.89 -12.83 1.88
C PHE A 77 12.54 -11.76 2.79
N GLU A 78 12.96 -12.21 3.97
CA GLU A 78 13.55 -11.35 5.01
C GLU A 78 12.57 -10.30 5.52
N GLU A 79 11.28 -10.66 5.59
CA GLU A 79 10.23 -9.80 6.13
C GLU A 79 10.10 -8.46 5.42
N ARG A 80 10.35 -8.43 4.12
CA ARG A 80 10.16 -7.22 3.32
C ARG A 80 8.82 -7.22 2.63
N ILE A 81 8.21 -6.06 2.54
CA ILE A 81 6.95 -5.84 1.85
C ILE A 81 7.22 -4.83 0.75
N ILE A 82 7.00 -5.24 -0.50
CA ILE A 82 7.27 -4.37 -1.65
C ILE A 82 5.98 -3.78 -2.15
N LEU A 83 5.87 -2.45 -2.13
CA LEU A 83 4.72 -1.73 -2.64
C LEU A 83 4.99 -1.38 -4.10
N THR A 84 4.11 -1.79 -5.00
CA THR A 84 4.35 -1.69 -6.43
C THR A 84 3.69 -0.49 -7.09
N ASN A 85 2.41 -0.27 -6.80
CA ASN A 85 1.68 0.86 -7.37
C ASN A 85 0.41 1.11 -6.60
N GLY A 86 -0.19 2.28 -6.81
CA GLY A 86 -1.45 2.64 -6.18
C GLY A 86 -2.40 3.25 -7.20
N PHE A 87 -3.68 3.24 -6.86
CA PHE A 87 -4.71 3.82 -7.72
C PHE A 87 -5.94 4.18 -6.89
N ILE A 88 -6.77 5.06 -7.46
CA ILE A 88 -8.04 5.42 -6.85
C ILE A 88 -9.09 4.44 -7.35
N LYS A 89 -9.82 3.84 -6.42
CA LYS A 89 -10.93 2.95 -6.76
C LYS A 89 -12.19 3.79 -6.88
N LYS A 90 -12.78 3.75 -8.05
CA LYS A 90 -14.07 4.42 -8.29
C LYS A 90 -15.18 3.40 -8.23
N THR A 91 -16.27 3.78 -7.60
CA THR A 91 -17.45 2.93 -7.47
C THR A 91 -18.58 3.47 -8.32
#